data_43a6dc0ba4d67424bf295105a3ddcdd0
#
_entry.id   43a6dc0ba4d67424bf295105a3ddcdd0
#
_cell.length_a   1.000
_cell.length_b   1.000
_cell.length_c   1.000
_cell.angle_alpha   90.00
_cell.angle_beta   90.00
_cell.angle_gamma   90.00
#
_symmetry.space_group_name_H-M   'P 1'
#
loop_
_entity.id
_entity.type
_entity.pdbx_description
1 polymer ?
#
loop_
_entity_poly.entity_id
_entity_poly.type
_entity_poly.pdbx_seq_one_letter_code
_entity_poly.pdbx_strand_id
1 'polypeptide(L)'
;MKYRELGSTGLRVSEIGLGGEWLQRHTDAEVCAVFDACDECGINVVDSWLAAPDVRTRIGDALRGRRDRWVIEGHIAPTWQNGQYVCTRDLKYVEPAFRDLLDRLHTDFLDIGMVHYVDRPDELTEMLNGSPFMRYVQKLKSCGNIRHIGISTHNAAVAQMAAQSGEVDVILFSINPAFDMLPPSEDMSLYFADEYRSDVSGQIDPARARMYALCAQRGVGIHVMKAYAGGRLFDARTSPFGAALTPVQCLHYALTRPAVASVMVGCDTPAHVYAAAAYETASESDKDYASVLAAAPKHAYGGQCTYCGHCAPCPAGIDVAMVNKFTDLAALQPEVPDGVRSL
;
A
#
# COMPACT_ATOMS: atom_id res chain seq x y z
N MET A 1 12.80 -16.84 0.70
CA MET A 1 11.56 -16.08 0.96
C MET A 1 10.51 -16.99 1.57
N LYS A 2 9.87 -16.56 2.63
CA LYS A 2 8.71 -17.24 3.19
C LYS A 2 7.42 -16.80 2.47
N TYR A 3 6.46 -17.71 2.42
CA TYR A 3 5.18 -17.47 1.76
C TYR A 3 4.04 -17.73 2.74
N ARG A 4 2.99 -16.91 2.65
CA ARG A 4 1.76 -17.05 3.43
C ARG A 4 0.56 -17.24 2.51
N GLU A 5 -0.44 -17.95 3.02
CA GLU A 5 -1.76 -17.96 2.39
C GLU A 5 -2.41 -16.58 2.57
N LEU A 6 -2.94 -16.02 1.51
CA LEU A 6 -3.64 -14.73 1.54
C LEU A 6 -5.11 -14.95 1.91
N GLY A 7 -5.39 -14.92 3.19
CA GLY A 7 -6.74 -15.23 3.67
C GLY A 7 -7.27 -16.58 3.15
N SER A 8 -8.51 -16.58 2.65
CA SER A 8 -9.16 -17.75 2.06
C SER A 8 -9.07 -17.79 0.53
N THR A 9 -8.24 -16.98 -0.09
CA THR A 9 -8.15 -16.87 -1.56
C THR A 9 -7.47 -18.07 -2.23
N GLY A 10 -6.71 -18.85 -1.49
CA GLY A 10 -5.83 -19.90 -2.04
C GLY A 10 -4.57 -19.37 -2.71
N LEU A 11 -4.36 -18.05 -2.73
CA LEU A 11 -3.12 -17.46 -3.23
C LEU A 11 -2.03 -17.57 -2.17
N ARG A 12 -0.84 -18.00 -2.58
CA ARG A 12 0.37 -17.99 -1.77
C ARG A 12 1.26 -16.84 -2.18
N VAL A 13 1.41 -15.86 -1.30
CA VAL A 13 2.20 -14.64 -1.53
C VAL A 13 3.43 -14.62 -0.64
N SER A 14 4.52 -14.03 -1.15
CA SER A 14 5.74 -13.79 -0.38
C SER A 14 5.47 -12.79 0.75
N GLU A 15 6.11 -12.96 1.92
CA GLU A 15 5.98 -12.02 3.05
C GLU A 15 6.36 -10.59 2.66
N ILE A 16 7.25 -10.44 1.69
CA ILE A 16 7.62 -9.16 1.08
C ILE A 16 7.04 -9.12 -0.33
N GLY A 17 6.32 -8.06 -0.65
CA GLY A 17 5.78 -7.75 -1.97
C GLY A 17 6.37 -6.47 -2.54
N LEU A 18 6.24 -6.25 -3.84
CA LEU A 18 6.70 -5.06 -4.54
C LEU A 18 5.56 -4.04 -4.64
N GLY A 19 5.73 -2.89 -4.00
CA GLY A 19 4.88 -1.71 -4.22
C GLY A 19 5.34 -0.95 -5.45
N GLY A 20 4.49 -0.88 -6.49
CA GLY A 20 4.87 -0.33 -7.79
C GLY A 20 4.94 1.19 -7.89
N GLU A 21 4.63 1.93 -6.83
CA GLU A 21 4.55 3.40 -6.84
C GLU A 21 5.85 4.08 -7.30
N TRP A 22 7.00 3.60 -6.82
CA TRP A 22 8.28 4.23 -7.08
C TRP A 22 8.85 3.96 -8.48
N LEU A 23 8.30 2.99 -9.21
CA LEU A 23 8.76 2.61 -10.54
C LEU A 23 8.44 3.65 -11.62
N GLN A 24 7.61 4.64 -11.30
CA GLN A 24 7.19 5.68 -12.25
C GLN A 24 8.36 6.50 -12.83
N ARG A 25 9.44 6.66 -12.08
CA ARG A 25 10.58 7.54 -12.44
C ARG A 25 11.75 6.80 -13.06
N HIS A 26 11.62 5.49 -13.20
CA HIS A 26 12.71 4.65 -13.69
C HIS A 26 12.53 4.32 -15.16
N THR A 27 13.64 4.04 -15.82
CA THR A 27 13.66 3.52 -17.18
C THR A 27 13.16 2.07 -17.21
N ASP A 28 12.79 1.58 -18.38
CA ASP A 28 12.35 0.19 -18.56
C ASP A 28 13.41 -0.81 -18.08
N ALA A 29 14.70 -0.54 -18.34
CA ALA A 29 15.80 -1.39 -17.91
C ALA A 29 15.96 -1.43 -16.37
N GLU A 30 15.79 -0.30 -15.69
CA GLU A 30 15.85 -0.23 -14.23
C GLU A 30 14.66 -0.96 -13.59
N VAL A 31 13.46 -0.81 -14.14
CA VAL A 31 12.28 -1.56 -13.67
C VAL A 31 12.47 -3.06 -13.88
N CYS A 32 12.96 -3.50 -15.06
CA CYS A 32 13.29 -4.89 -15.27
C CYS A 32 14.30 -5.41 -14.24
N ALA A 33 15.35 -4.64 -13.93
CA ALA A 33 16.34 -5.03 -12.92
C ALA A 33 15.74 -5.17 -11.50
N VAL A 34 14.75 -4.34 -11.15
CA VAL A 34 14.02 -4.49 -9.88
C VAL A 34 13.23 -5.81 -9.87
N PHE A 35 12.52 -6.14 -10.96
CA PHE A 35 11.79 -7.41 -11.05
C PHE A 35 12.72 -8.62 -11.06
N ASP A 36 13.90 -8.52 -11.69
CA ASP A 36 14.91 -9.59 -11.67
C ASP A 36 15.40 -9.83 -10.23
N ALA A 37 15.71 -8.78 -9.50
CA ALA A 37 16.09 -8.89 -8.09
C ALA A 37 14.94 -9.46 -7.22
N CYS A 38 13.69 -9.11 -7.53
CA CYS A 38 12.53 -9.70 -6.86
C CYS A 38 12.44 -11.21 -7.13
N ASP A 39 12.60 -11.65 -8.38
CA ASP A 39 12.62 -13.08 -8.73
C ASP A 39 13.76 -13.83 -8.01
N GLU A 40 14.97 -13.25 -7.96
CA GLU A 40 16.13 -13.81 -7.24
C GLU A 40 15.83 -13.96 -5.73
N CYS A 41 15.13 -13.00 -5.14
CA CYS A 41 14.73 -13.05 -3.73
C CYS A 41 13.48 -13.91 -3.48
N GLY A 42 12.79 -14.38 -4.53
CA GLY A 42 11.54 -15.14 -4.41
C GLY A 42 10.32 -14.28 -4.06
N ILE A 43 10.34 -12.98 -4.38
CA ILE A 43 9.17 -12.10 -4.27
C ILE A 43 8.25 -12.41 -5.45
N ASN A 44 6.96 -12.60 -5.17
CA ASN A 44 5.98 -13.04 -6.17
C ASN A 44 4.67 -12.23 -6.19
N VAL A 45 4.63 -11.08 -5.55
CA VAL A 45 3.43 -10.23 -5.56
C VAL A 45 3.80 -8.77 -5.83
N VAL A 46 3.02 -8.13 -6.69
CA VAL A 46 3.20 -6.71 -7.06
C VAL A 46 1.86 -5.96 -6.96
N ASP A 47 1.92 -4.78 -6.35
CA ASP A 47 0.82 -3.81 -6.35
C ASP A 47 1.03 -2.76 -7.46
N SER A 48 0.08 -2.71 -8.41
CA SER A 48 0.04 -1.76 -9.52
C SER A 48 -1.15 -0.81 -9.37
N TRP A 49 -1.05 0.13 -8.41
CA TRP A 49 -2.14 1.07 -8.15
C TRP A 49 -2.14 2.32 -9.04
N LEU A 50 -0.96 2.76 -9.47
CA LEU A 50 -0.83 3.98 -10.28
C LEU A 50 -1.57 3.86 -11.61
N ALA A 51 -2.29 4.93 -11.98
CA ALA A 51 -2.98 5.01 -13.26
C ALA A 51 -2.10 5.50 -14.42
N ALA A 52 -0.90 6.02 -14.11
CA ALA A 52 0.01 6.55 -15.13
C ALA A 52 0.37 5.48 -16.17
N PRO A 53 0.15 5.75 -17.47
CA PRO A 53 0.34 4.76 -18.54
C PRO A 53 1.75 4.18 -18.58
N ASP A 54 2.76 5.02 -18.38
CA ASP A 54 4.17 4.62 -18.45
C ASP A 54 4.53 3.56 -17.41
N VAL A 55 4.12 3.78 -16.14
CA VAL A 55 4.45 2.83 -15.08
C VAL A 55 3.74 1.49 -15.28
N ARG A 56 2.48 1.51 -15.73
CA ARG A 56 1.75 0.28 -16.07
C ARG A 56 2.45 -0.50 -17.19
N THR A 57 2.90 0.20 -18.23
CA THR A 57 3.64 -0.42 -19.34
C THR A 57 4.96 -1.02 -18.86
N ARG A 58 5.74 -0.30 -18.07
CA ARG A 58 7.03 -0.81 -17.53
C ARG A 58 6.84 -2.04 -16.65
N ILE A 59 5.84 -2.03 -15.78
CA ILE A 59 5.50 -3.22 -14.96
C ILE A 59 5.11 -4.38 -15.86
N GLY A 60 4.26 -4.17 -16.86
CA GLY A 60 3.83 -5.20 -17.78
C GLY A 60 4.99 -5.76 -18.61
N ASP A 61 5.86 -4.90 -19.12
CA ASP A 61 7.05 -5.32 -19.88
C ASP A 61 8.02 -6.13 -19.00
N ALA A 62 8.22 -5.71 -17.75
CA ALA A 62 9.01 -6.48 -16.79
C ALA A 62 8.39 -7.84 -16.44
N LEU A 63 7.08 -7.98 -16.51
CA LEU A 63 6.37 -9.25 -16.24
C LEU A 63 6.31 -10.19 -17.44
N ARG A 64 6.76 -9.80 -18.64
CA ARG A 64 6.74 -10.66 -19.82
C ARG A 64 7.50 -11.96 -19.60
N GLY A 65 6.87 -13.08 -19.90
CA GLY A 65 7.44 -14.42 -19.72
C GLY A 65 7.54 -14.90 -18.28
N ARG A 66 7.03 -14.13 -17.31
CA ARG A 66 7.02 -14.51 -15.89
C ARG A 66 5.66 -14.27 -15.20
N ARG A 67 4.62 -13.89 -15.95
CA ARG A 67 3.27 -13.55 -15.44
C ARG A 67 2.68 -14.63 -14.52
N ASP A 68 2.88 -15.88 -14.85
CA ASP A 68 2.36 -17.05 -14.14
C ASP A 68 3.00 -17.29 -12.77
N ARG A 69 4.14 -16.66 -12.51
CA ARG A 69 4.85 -16.72 -11.22
C ARG A 69 4.48 -15.58 -10.29
N TRP A 70 3.73 -14.60 -10.79
CA TRP A 70 3.41 -13.38 -10.06
C TRP A 70 1.92 -13.25 -9.76
N VAL A 71 1.61 -12.88 -8.51
CA VAL A 71 0.29 -12.38 -8.11
C VAL A 71 0.26 -10.89 -8.43
N ILE A 72 -0.64 -10.47 -9.31
CA ILE A 72 -0.81 -9.07 -9.66
C ILE A 72 -2.04 -8.50 -8.95
N GLU A 73 -1.79 -7.50 -8.13
CA GLU A 73 -2.80 -6.64 -7.53
C GLU A 73 -2.92 -5.37 -8.36
N GLY A 74 -4.04 -5.18 -9.03
CA GLY A 74 -4.29 -4.01 -9.87
C GLY A 74 -5.51 -3.26 -9.40
N HIS A 75 -5.44 -1.92 -9.43
CA HIS A 75 -6.48 -1.08 -8.86
C HIS A 75 -7.54 -0.67 -9.88
N ILE A 76 -8.82 -0.78 -9.47
CA ILE A 76 -10.03 -0.36 -10.19
C ILE A 76 -10.45 0.99 -9.61
N ALA A 77 -10.74 1.95 -10.43
CA ALA A 77 -11.07 3.35 -10.16
C ALA A 77 -9.97 4.39 -10.39
N PRO A 78 -8.66 4.09 -10.22
CA PRO A 78 -7.64 5.00 -10.72
C PRO A 78 -7.75 5.15 -12.24
N THR A 79 -7.87 6.39 -12.69
CA THR A 79 -7.90 6.75 -14.10
C THR A 79 -6.84 7.80 -14.38
N TRP A 80 -6.43 7.93 -15.65
CA TRP A 80 -5.49 8.94 -16.10
C TRP A 80 -6.24 9.93 -17.00
N GLN A 81 -6.47 11.14 -16.52
CA GLN A 81 -7.26 12.14 -17.23
C GLN A 81 -6.46 13.44 -17.33
N ASN A 82 -6.33 13.97 -18.55
CA ASN A 82 -5.59 15.22 -18.79
C ASN A 82 -4.17 15.24 -18.20
N GLY A 83 -3.48 14.10 -18.25
CA GLY A 83 -2.13 14.00 -17.72
C GLY A 83 -2.04 13.85 -16.20
N GLN A 84 -3.15 13.57 -15.52
CA GLN A 84 -3.21 13.43 -14.07
C GLN A 84 -3.96 12.16 -13.63
N TYR A 85 -3.60 11.69 -12.45
CA TYR A 85 -4.37 10.70 -11.71
C TYR A 85 -5.71 11.30 -11.26
N VAL A 86 -6.79 10.56 -11.51
CA VAL A 86 -8.14 10.87 -11.00
C VAL A 86 -8.76 9.59 -10.46
N CYS A 87 -9.18 9.57 -9.19
CA CYS A 87 -9.98 8.49 -8.63
C CYS A 87 -11.46 8.79 -8.88
N THR A 88 -12.18 7.86 -9.52
CA THR A 88 -13.61 8.02 -9.83
C THR A 88 -14.33 6.68 -9.80
N ARG A 89 -15.65 6.71 -9.54
CA ARG A 89 -16.56 5.55 -9.64
C ARG A 89 -17.41 5.61 -10.93
N ASP A 90 -17.26 6.64 -11.74
CA ASP A 90 -17.98 6.78 -13.02
C ASP A 90 -17.45 5.76 -14.04
N LEU A 91 -18.31 4.81 -14.41
CA LEU A 91 -17.98 3.71 -15.33
C LEU A 91 -17.52 4.20 -16.70
N LYS A 92 -17.96 5.39 -17.12
CA LYS A 92 -17.50 6.02 -18.38
C LYS A 92 -15.97 6.13 -18.43
N TYR A 93 -15.33 6.37 -17.29
CA TYR A 93 -13.88 6.49 -17.18
C TYR A 93 -13.22 5.21 -16.65
N VAL A 94 -13.90 4.50 -15.74
CA VAL A 94 -13.35 3.30 -15.10
C VAL A 94 -13.22 2.13 -16.08
N GLU A 95 -14.23 1.87 -16.92
CA GLU A 95 -14.17 0.74 -17.85
C GLU A 95 -13.00 0.84 -18.85
N PRO A 96 -12.78 1.98 -19.53
CA PRO A 96 -11.63 2.13 -20.40
C PRO A 96 -10.29 2.04 -19.63
N ALA A 97 -10.22 2.63 -18.43
CA ALA A 97 -9.01 2.61 -17.63
C ALA A 97 -8.62 1.20 -17.12
N PHE A 98 -9.63 0.35 -16.85
CA PHE A 98 -9.40 -1.05 -16.48
C PHE A 98 -8.91 -1.88 -17.68
N ARG A 99 -9.45 -1.66 -18.87
CA ARG A 99 -8.94 -2.30 -20.11
C ARG A 99 -7.50 -1.88 -20.38
N ASP A 100 -7.22 -0.56 -20.33
CA ASP A 100 -5.86 -0.04 -20.48
C ASP A 100 -4.89 -0.66 -19.46
N LEU A 101 -5.34 -0.90 -18.21
CA LEU A 101 -4.54 -1.59 -17.20
C LEU A 101 -4.16 -3.01 -17.65
N LEU A 102 -5.13 -3.82 -18.09
CA LEU A 102 -4.88 -5.18 -18.56
C LEU A 102 -4.00 -5.20 -19.79
N ASP A 103 -4.28 -4.35 -20.79
CA ASP A 103 -3.52 -4.24 -22.02
C ASP A 103 -2.05 -3.92 -21.74
N ARG A 104 -1.78 -2.94 -20.87
CA ARG A 104 -0.42 -2.53 -20.51
C ARG A 104 0.32 -3.56 -19.66
N LEU A 105 -0.39 -4.27 -18.79
CA LEU A 105 0.17 -5.35 -18.00
C LEU A 105 0.35 -6.65 -18.81
N HIS A 106 -0.04 -6.67 -20.09
CA HIS A 106 0.02 -7.83 -20.98
C HIS A 106 -0.64 -9.07 -20.38
N THR A 107 -1.83 -8.90 -19.79
CA THR A 107 -2.58 -9.99 -19.15
C THR A 107 -4.08 -9.85 -19.40
N ASP A 108 -4.79 -10.96 -19.40
CA ASP A 108 -6.25 -10.99 -19.55
C ASP A 108 -6.97 -10.88 -18.21
N PHE A 109 -6.25 -10.99 -17.11
CA PHE A 109 -6.82 -10.97 -15.76
C PHE A 109 -5.82 -10.44 -14.70
N LEU A 110 -6.40 -9.98 -13.59
CA LEU A 110 -5.69 -9.71 -12.34
C LEU A 110 -5.98 -10.81 -11.34
N ASP A 111 -5.02 -11.14 -10.50
CA ASP A 111 -5.27 -12.05 -9.37
C ASP A 111 -6.14 -11.35 -8.32
N ILE A 112 -5.90 -10.04 -8.09
CA ILE A 112 -6.68 -9.21 -7.17
C ILE A 112 -7.08 -7.93 -7.91
N GLY A 113 -8.39 -7.71 -8.08
CA GLY A 113 -8.95 -6.44 -8.51
C GLY A 113 -9.25 -5.58 -7.28
N MET A 114 -8.39 -4.59 -7.02
CA MET A 114 -8.46 -3.76 -5.82
C MET A 114 -9.40 -2.57 -6.05
N VAL A 115 -10.51 -2.52 -5.34
CA VAL A 115 -11.34 -1.30 -5.27
C VAL A 115 -10.54 -0.22 -4.58
N HIS A 116 -10.14 0.79 -5.35
CA HIS A 116 -9.16 1.77 -4.91
C HIS A 116 -9.76 2.81 -3.98
N TYR A 117 -9.09 3.01 -2.82
CA TYR A 117 -9.21 4.16 -1.99
C TYR A 117 -10.65 4.43 -1.52
N VAL A 118 -11.09 3.65 -0.57
CA VAL A 118 -12.39 3.81 0.10
C VAL A 118 -12.13 4.08 1.58
N ASP A 119 -12.18 5.33 1.99
CA ASP A 119 -11.89 5.74 3.38
C ASP A 119 -13.13 6.23 4.13
N ARG A 120 -14.28 6.30 3.44
CA ARG A 120 -15.53 6.76 4.03
C ARG A 120 -16.53 5.61 4.18
N PRO A 121 -17.08 5.39 5.40
CA PRO A 121 -18.07 4.36 5.65
C PRO A 121 -19.36 4.52 4.84
N ASP A 122 -19.80 5.76 4.58
CA ASP A 122 -20.98 6.04 3.77
C ASP A 122 -20.76 5.64 2.30
N GLU A 123 -19.58 5.94 1.73
CA GLU A 123 -19.20 5.51 0.38
C GLU A 123 -19.22 3.98 0.26
N LEU A 124 -18.60 3.27 1.21
CA LEU A 124 -18.63 1.81 1.20
C LEU A 124 -20.06 1.26 1.31
N THR A 125 -20.88 1.86 2.17
CA THR A 125 -22.29 1.48 2.32
C THR A 125 -23.06 1.64 1.01
N GLU A 126 -22.90 2.77 0.32
CA GLU A 126 -23.49 3.01 -0.99
C GLU A 126 -23.03 1.98 -2.03
N MET A 127 -21.74 1.69 -2.05
CA MET A 127 -21.15 0.70 -2.96
C MET A 127 -21.74 -0.69 -2.74
N LEU A 128 -21.80 -1.17 -1.48
CA LEU A 128 -22.33 -2.49 -1.11
C LEU A 128 -23.84 -2.61 -1.33
N ASN A 129 -24.57 -1.51 -1.30
CA ASN A 129 -26.02 -1.48 -1.63
C ASN A 129 -26.32 -1.59 -3.13
N GLY A 130 -25.38 -2.06 -3.93
CA GLY A 130 -25.57 -2.36 -5.33
C GLY A 130 -25.38 -1.16 -6.26
N SER A 131 -24.38 -0.32 -6.00
CA SER A 131 -23.97 0.75 -6.92
C SER A 131 -23.62 0.19 -8.30
N PRO A 132 -23.75 0.99 -9.38
CA PRO A 132 -23.30 0.58 -10.72
C PRO A 132 -21.84 0.15 -10.73
N PHE A 133 -20.98 0.86 -9.98
CA PHE A 133 -19.57 0.56 -9.88
C PHE A 133 -19.32 -0.82 -9.24
N MET A 134 -19.96 -1.14 -8.11
CA MET A 134 -19.74 -2.45 -7.47
C MET A 134 -20.30 -3.60 -8.30
N ARG A 135 -21.44 -3.40 -8.98
CA ARG A 135 -21.93 -4.39 -9.96
C ARG A 135 -20.94 -4.63 -11.10
N TYR A 136 -20.25 -3.59 -11.55
CA TYR A 136 -19.18 -3.74 -12.55
C TYR A 136 -18.02 -4.56 -12.00
N VAL A 137 -17.55 -4.29 -10.78
CA VAL A 137 -16.47 -5.06 -10.13
C VAL A 137 -16.86 -6.54 -10.00
N GLN A 138 -18.08 -6.83 -9.55
CA GLN A 138 -18.63 -8.20 -9.46
C GLN A 138 -18.71 -8.87 -10.85
N LYS A 139 -19.08 -8.12 -11.89
CA LYS A 139 -19.06 -8.59 -13.27
C LYS A 139 -17.64 -8.96 -13.72
N LEU A 140 -16.63 -8.14 -13.42
CA LEU A 140 -15.24 -8.46 -13.73
C LEU A 140 -14.81 -9.79 -13.08
N LYS A 141 -15.22 -10.04 -11.81
CA LYS A 141 -14.96 -11.32 -11.13
C LYS A 141 -15.69 -12.47 -11.81
N SER A 142 -16.95 -12.31 -12.14
CA SER A 142 -17.74 -13.37 -12.80
C SER A 142 -17.27 -13.71 -14.22
N CYS A 143 -16.69 -12.74 -14.93
CA CYS A 143 -16.08 -12.93 -16.27
C CYS A 143 -14.64 -13.43 -16.23
N GLY A 144 -14.01 -13.52 -15.03
CA GLY A 144 -12.64 -13.98 -14.88
C GLY A 144 -11.58 -12.91 -15.15
N ASN A 145 -11.95 -11.64 -15.34
CA ASN A 145 -10.99 -10.54 -15.49
C ASN A 145 -10.31 -10.17 -14.19
N ILE A 146 -10.91 -10.49 -13.04
CA ILE A 146 -10.28 -10.50 -11.72
C ILE A 146 -10.65 -11.82 -11.02
N ARG A 147 -9.73 -12.38 -10.24
CA ARG A 147 -9.99 -13.60 -9.46
C ARG A 147 -10.60 -13.30 -8.11
N HIS A 148 -10.07 -12.30 -7.44
CA HIS A 148 -10.49 -11.86 -6.10
C HIS A 148 -10.80 -10.38 -6.09
N ILE A 149 -11.73 -9.98 -5.22
CA ILE A 149 -12.05 -8.56 -4.98
C ILE A 149 -11.27 -8.11 -3.76
N GLY A 150 -10.47 -7.07 -3.93
CA GLY A 150 -9.83 -6.36 -2.83
C GLY A 150 -10.40 -4.96 -2.64
N ILE A 151 -10.06 -4.36 -1.51
CA ILE A 151 -10.32 -2.93 -1.22
C ILE A 151 -9.08 -2.29 -0.59
N SER A 152 -8.71 -1.09 -1.03
CA SER A 152 -7.67 -0.31 -0.36
C SER A 152 -8.30 0.77 0.52
N THR A 153 -7.87 0.83 1.78
CA THR A 153 -8.37 1.80 2.75
C THR A 153 -7.33 2.13 3.82
N HIS A 154 -7.45 3.32 4.40
CA HIS A 154 -6.70 3.75 5.58
C HIS A 154 -7.57 3.72 6.84
N ASN A 155 -8.88 3.56 6.68
CA ASN A 155 -9.86 3.63 7.75
C ASN A 155 -10.20 2.23 8.30
N ALA A 156 -9.92 1.99 9.58
CA ALA A 156 -10.19 0.71 10.22
C ALA A 156 -11.70 0.36 10.27
N ALA A 157 -12.58 1.35 10.35
CA ALA A 157 -14.03 1.10 10.32
C ALA A 157 -14.47 0.60 8.94
N VAL A 158 -13.97 1.22 7.86
CA VAL A 158 -14.21 0.77 6.49
C VAL A 158 -13.68 -0.66 6.28
N ALA A 159 -12.45 -0.93 6.75
CA ALA A 159 -11.88 -2.28 6.65
C ALA A 159 -12.71 -3.33 7.40
N GLN A 160 -13.25 -2.99 8.59
CA GLN A 160 -14.15 -3.87 9.35
C GLN A 160 -15.46 -4.13 8.58
N MET A 161 -16.09 -3.07 8.04
CA MET A 161 -17.31 -3.20 7.24
C MET A 161 -17.07 -4.05 5.99
N ALA A 162 -15.95 -3.84 5.30
CA ALA A 162 -15.57 -4.64 4.13
C ALA A 162 -15.39 -6.12 4.49
N ALA A 163 -14.66 -6.42 5.57
CA ALA A 163 -14.48 -7.79 6.03
C ALA A 163 -15.79 -8.47 6.48
N GLN A 164 -16.77 -7.69 6.98
CA GLN A 164 -18.08 -8.20 7.38
C GLN A 164 -19.01 -8.45 6.20
N SER A 165 -18.85 -7.72 5.09
CA SER A 165 -19.75 -7.76 3.93
C SER A 165 -19.79 -9.12 3.23
N GLY A 166 -18.69 -9.87 3.27
CA GLY A 166 -18.52 -11.10 2.50
C GLY A 166 -18.25 -10.88 1.01
N GLU A 167 -18.16 -9.63 0.57
CA GLU A 167 -17.90 -9.24 -0.84
C GLU A 167 -16.43 -9.04 -1.14
N VAL A 168 -15.58 -8.94 -0.10
CA VAL A 168 -14.17 -8.59 -0.20
C VAL A 168 -13.30 -9.73 0.31
N ASP A 169 -12.35 -10.15 -0.50
CA ASP A 169 -11.42 -11.24 -0.22
C ASP A 169 -10.10 -10.74 0.40
N VAL A 170 -9.69 -9.50 0.04
CA VAL A 170 -8.38 -8.92 0.40
C VAL A 170 -8.54 -7.45 0.79
N ILE A 171 -7.78 -7.00 1.78
CA ILE A 171 -7.71 -5.59 2.17
C ILE A 171 -6.26 -5.12 2.07
N LEU A 172 -6.01 -4.08 1.27
CA LEU A 172 -4.75 -3.35 1.30
C LEU A 172 -4.87 -2.23 2.35
N PHE A 173 -4.14 -2.37 3.44
CA PHE A 173 -4.27 -1.50 4.61
C PHE A 173 -2.95 -0.87 5.04
N SER A 174 -2.98 0.37 5.50
CA SER A 174 -1.78 1.04 6.02
C SER A 174 -1.47 0.59 7.44
N ILE A 175 -0.35 -0.14 7.58
CA ILE A 175 0.10 -0.68 8.87
C ILE A 175 1.54 -0.26 9.13
N ASN A 176 1.75 0.43 10.22
CA ASN A 176 3.04 0.71 10.83
C ASN A 176 2.81 1.10 12.30
N PRO A 177 3.84 1.11 13.15
CA PRO A 177 3.67 1.43 14.57
C PRO A 177 3.01 2.78 14.84
N ALA A 178 3.32 3.79 14.01
CA ALA A 178 2.76 5.12 14.18
C ALA A 178 1.24 5.14 13.93
N PHE A 179 0.78 4.53 12.85
CA PHE A 179 -0.64 4.48 12.51
C PHE A 179 -1.43 3.58 13.46
N ASP A 180 -0.82 2.50 13.93
CA ASP A 180 -1.50 1.56 14.82
C ASP A 180 -1.71 2.10 16.24
N MET A 181 -0.91 3.06 16.67
CA MET A 181 -0.97 3.63 18.02
C MET A 181 -1.79 4.92 18.10
N LEU A 182 -2.31 5.39 16.96
CA LEU A 182 -3.20 6.54 16.90
C LEU A 182 -4.65 6.08 16.70
N PRO A 183 -5.64 6.78 17.32
CA PRO A 183 -7.05 6.48 17.11
C PRO A 183 -7.42 6.53 15.61
N PRO A 184 -8.33 5.67 15.13
CA PRO A 184 -8.75 5.72 13.75
C PRO A 184 -9.55 6.99 13.48
N SER A 185 -9.26 7.66 12.37
CA SER A 185 -10.00 8.82 11.89
C SER A 185 -10.25 8.72 10.39
N GLU A 186 -11.41 9.19 9.97
CA GLU A 186 -11.73 9.43 8.55
C GLU A 186 -11.00 10.66 8.02
N ASP A 187 -10.66 11.59 8.90
CA ASP A 187 -9.86 12.76 8.59
C ASP A 187 -8.39 12.49 8.88
N MET A 188 -7.64 12.23 7.81
CA MET A 188 -6.20 11.99 7.92
C MET A 188 -5.43 13.19 8.49
N SER A 189 -5.98 14.41 8.44
CA SER A 189 -5.35 15.59 9.02
C SER A 189 -5.29 15.53 10.54
N LEU A 190 -6.23 14.83 11.17
CA LEU A 190 -6.26 14.62 12.61
C LEU A 190 -5.08 13.82 13.13
N TYR A 191 -4.53 12.88 12.34
CA TYR A 191 -3.31 12.15 12.73
C TYR A 191 -2.10 13.10 12.96
N PHE A 192 -2.25 14.37 12.64
CA PHE A 192 -1.23 15.41 12.70
C PHE A 192 -1.60 16.55 13.66
N ALA A 193 -2.80 16.56 14.23
CA ALA A 193 -3.22 17.57 15.21
C ALA A 193 -2.57 17.34 16.57
N ASP A 194 -2.19 18.40 17.27
CA ASP A 194 -1.51 18.31 18.57
C ASP A 194 -2.37 17.61 19.64
N GLU A 195 -3.68 17.79 19.57
CA GLU A 195 -4.65 17.16 20.48
C GLU A 195 -4.72 15.64 20.32
N TYR A 196 -4.54 15.17 19.09
CA TYR A 196 -4.54 13.74 18.76
C TYR A 196 -3.28 13.02 19.26
N ARG A 197 -2.23 13.77 19.59
CA ARG A 197 -0.93 13.28 20.02
C ARG A 197 -0.89 12.91 21.49
N SER A 198 -1.73 13.53 22.32
CA SER A 198 -1.77 13.26 23.75
C SER A 198 -2.25 11.85 24.07
N ASP A 199 -2.93 11.18 23.12
CA ASP A 199 -3.57 9.89 23.29
C ASP A 199 -2.78 8.71 22.70
N VAL A 200 -1.50 8.89 22.34
CA VAL A 200 -0.63 7.76 21.98
C VAL A 200 -0.46 6.86 23.20
N SER A 201 -1.29 5.83 23.27
CA SER A 201 -1.37 4.94 24.43
C SER A 201 -0.19 3.96 24.54
N GLY A 202 0.71 3.92 23.56
CA GLY A 202 1.74 2.89 23.44
C GLY A 202 1.17 1.49 23.14
N GLN A 203 -0.11 1.41 22.82
CA GLN A 203 -0.82 0.19 22.45
C GLN A 203 -1.49 0.38 21.09
N ILE A 204 -1.72 -0.72 20.39
CA ILE A 204 -2.48 -0.71 19.14
C ILE A 204 -3.89 -0.20 19.45
N ASP A 205 -4.39 0.73 18.63
CA ASP A 205 -5.75 1.21 18.75
C ASP A 205 -6.76 0.05 18.74
N PRO A 206 -7.71 0.03 19.68
CA PRO A 206 -8.66 -1.09 19.80
C PRO A 206 -9.50 -1.35 18.54
N ALA A 207 -9.81 -0.33 17.72
CA ALA A 207 -10.55 -0.53 16.48
C ALA A 207 -9.68 -1.21 15.43
N ARG A 208 -8.39 -0.86 15.35
CA ARG A 208 -7.42 -1.51 14.46
C ARG A 208 -7.17 -2.96 14.90
N ALA A 209 -6.97 -3.20 16.20
CA ALA A 209 -6.81 -4.54 16.74
C ALA A 209 -8.03 -5.44 16.44
N ARG A 210 -9.25 -4.91 16.62
CA ARG A 210 -10.49 -5.62 16.25
C ARG A 210 -10.57 -5.91 14.75
N MET A 211 -10.15 -4.97 13.91
CA MET A 211 -10.12 -5.14 12.46
C MET A 211 -9.19 -6.31 12.05
N TYR A 212 -7.97 -6.38 12.59
CA TYR A 212 -7.05 -7.49 12.33
C TYR A 212 -7.64 -8.84 12.75
N ALA A 213 -8.21 -8.92 13.96
CA ALA A 213 -8.83 -10.13 14.46
C ALA A 213 -10.02 -10.55 13.59
N LEU A 214 -10.85 -9.60 13.17
CA LEU A 214 -11.99 -9.85 12.30
C LEU A 214 -11.58 -10.38 10.93
N CYS A 215 -10.57 -9.77 10.30
CA CYS A 215 -10.03 -10.24 9.03
C CYS A 215 -9.53 -11.69 9.14
N ALA A 216 -8.78 -12.00 10.19
CA ALA A 216 -8.31 -13.36 10.44
C ALA A 216 -9.48 -14.34 10.64
N GLN A 217 -10.51 -13.97 11.41
CA GLN A 217 -11.69 -14.79 11.65
C GLN A 217 -12.50 -15.05 10.38
N ARG A 218 -12.60 -14.05 9.50
CA ARG A 218 -13.36 -14.11 8.26
C ARG A 218 -12.60 -14.69 7.08
N GLY A 219 -11.30 -14.96 7.24
CA GLY A 219 -10.44 -15.40 6.15
C GLY A 219 -10.17 -14.32 5.10
N VAL A 220 -10.31 -13.04 5.46
CA VAL A 220 -9.94 -11.92 4.61
C VAL A 220 -8.44 -11.64 4.77
N GLY A 221 -7.68 -11.73 3.68
CA GLY A 221 -6.24 -11.48 3.70
C GLY A 221 -5.91 -10.00 3.77
N ILE A 222 -4.80 -9.66 4.42
CA ILE A 222 -4.31 -8.28 4.47
C ILE A 222 -2.97 -8.18 3.74
N HIS A 223 -2.91 -7.29 2.75
CA HIS A 223 -1.69 -6.71 2.22
C HIS A 223 -1.42 -5.38 2.91
N VAL A 224 -0.15 -5.10 3.20
CA VAL A 224 0.24 -3.91 3.95
C VAL A 224 0.83 -2.86 3.03
N MET A 225 0.29 -1.66 3.06
CA MET A 225 0.91 -0.47 2.51
C MET A 225 1.49 0.43 3.62
N LYS A 226 2.44 1.30 3.27
CA LYS A 226 2.99 2.35 4.17
C LYS A 226 3.71 1.81 5.42
N ALA A 227 4.27 0.59 5.37
CA ALA A 227 4.99 0.00 6.51
C ALA A 227 6.13 0.88 7.02
N TYR A 228 6.74 1.67 6.17
CA TYR A 228 7.86 2.56 6.49
C TYR A 228 7.42 4.01 6.80
N ALA A 229 6.13 4.31 6.76
CA ALA A 229 5.58 5.67 6.90
C ALA A 229 6.31 6.69 6.01
N GLY A 230 6.59 6.32 4.73
CA GLY A 230 7.36 7.17 3.81
C GLY A 230 8.83 7.34 4.19
N GLY A 231 9.41 6.42 4.96
CA GLY A 231 10.79 6.49 5.46
C GLY A 231 10.97 7.26 6.78
N ARG A 232 9.90 7.88 7.28
CA ARG A 232 9.95 8.70 8.51
C ARG A 232 10.33 7.91 9.76
N LEU A 233 10.03 6.63 9.79
CA LEU A 233 10.37 5.76 10.92
C LEU A 233 11.88 5.47 11.01
N PHE A 234 12.66 5.75 9.97
CA PHE A 234 14.10 5.45 9.92
C PHE A 234 14.98 6.53 10.54
N ASP A 235 14.42 7.68 10.91
CA ASP A 235 15.16 8.76 11.57
C ASP A 235 14.44 9.19 12.85
N ALA A 236 15.19 9.24 13.97
CA ALA A 236 14.66 9.63 15.27
C ALA A 236 14.04 11.03 15.29
N ARG A 237 14.47 11.93 14.38
CA ARG A 237 13.95 13.30 14.28
C ARG A 237 12.56 13.35 13.63
N THR A 238 12.26 12.40 12.75
CA THR A 238 10.98 12.34 12.00
C THR A 238 10.07 11.23 12.49
N SER A 239 10.61 10.26 13.23
CA SER A 239 9.83 9.22 13.89
C SER A 239 9.01 9.81 15.03
N PRO A 240 7.70 9.52 15.11
CA PRO A 240 6.85 10.00 16.21
C PRO A 240 7.26 9.45 17.57
N PHE A 241 8.13 8.47 17.58
CA PHE A 241 8.64 7.85 18.79
C PHE A 241 9.92 8.53 19.31
N GLY A 242 10.52 9.48 18.56
CA GLY A 242 11.82 10.05 18.90
C GLY A 242 12.96 9.02 18.84
N ALA A 243 12.70 7.87 18.26
CA ALA A 243 13.64 6.77 18.03
C ALA A 243 13.49 6.25 16.61
N ALA A 244 14.61 5.88 15.98
CA ALA A 244 14.59 5.28 14.66
C ALA A 244 14.29 3.78 14.76
N LEU A 245 13.46 3.29 13.81
CA LEU A 245 13.28 1.87 13.55
C LEU A 245 14.05 1.48 12.29
N THR A 246 14.53 0.25 12.24
CA THR A 246 15.12 -0.32 11.04
C THR A 246 14.03 -0.79 10.05
N PRO A 247 14.34 -0.95 8.74
CA PRO A 247 13.43 -1.59 7.80
C PRO A 247 12.95 -2.97 8.28
N VAL A 248 13.85 -3.78 8.84
CA VAL A 248 13.53 -5.11 9.39
C VAL A 248 12.51 -5.02 10.51
N GLN A 249 12.66 -4.07 11.44
CA GLN A 249 11.72 -3.86 12.54
C GLN A 249 10.35 -3.42 12.05
N CYS A 250 10.29 -2.53 11.06
CA CYS A 250 9.03 -2.08 10.46
C CYS A 250 8.30 -3.23 9.74
N LEU A 251 9.03 -4.06 8.98
CA LEU A 251 8.48 -5.24 8.32
C LEU A 251 7.97 -6.25 9.35
N HIS A 252 8.77 -6.52 10.38
CA HIS A 252 8.39 -7.46 11.43
C HIS A 252 7.16 -6.99 12.19
N TYR A 253 7.08 -5.71 12.51
CA TYR A 253 5.88 -5.12 13.11
C TYR A 253 4.63 -5.42 12.26
N ALA A 254 4.66 -5.14 10.97
CA ALA A 254 3.53 -5.35 10.09
C ALA A 254 3.17 -6.85 9.95
N LEU A 255 4.17 -7.70 9.72
CA LEU A 255 4.00 -9.14 9.51
C LEU A 255 3.52 -9.91 10.76
N THR A 256 3.64 -9.31 11.94
CA THR A 256 3.11 -9.89 13.20
C THR A 256 1.63 -9.55 13.43
N ARG A 257 1.00 -8.72 12.60
CA ARG A 257 -0.45 -8.45 12.71
C ARG A 257 -1.25 -9.62 12.16
N PRO A 258 -2.39 -9.97 12.82
CA PRO A 258 -3.28 -11.03 12.33
C PRO A 258 -3.74 -10.77 10.89
N ALA A 259 -3.94 -11.83 10.11
CA ALA A 259 -4.35 -11.81 8.70
C ALA A 259 -3.36 -11.18 7.70
N VAL A 260 -2.26 -10.59 8.15
CA VAL A 260 -1.26 -10.02 7.25
C VAL A 260 -0.50 -11.13 6.53
N ALA A 261 -0.55 -11.10 5.19
CA ALA A 261 0.14 -12.06 4.34
C ALA A 261 1.38 -11.48 3.68
N SER A 262 1.35 -10.21 3.24
CA SER A 262 2.46 -9.57 2.55
C SER A 262 2.56 -8.07 2.88
N VAL A 263 3.77 -7.55 2.83
CA VAL A 263 4.06 -6.11 2.95
C VAL A 263 4.53 -5.59 1.61
N MET A 264 3.75 -4.67 0.99
CA MET A 264 4.07 -4.02 -0.26
C MET A 264 5.14 -2.95 -0.04
N VAL A 265 6.38 -3.30 -0.29
CA VAL A 265 7.54 -2.41 -0.08
C VAL A 265 7.80 -1.60 -1.34
N GLY A 266 7.91 -0.29 -1.18
CA GLY A 266 8.33 0.58 -2.27
C GLY A 266 9.84 0.41 -2.54
N CYS A 267 10.18 -0.43 -3.51
CA CYS A 267 11.54 -0.65 -3.98
C CYS A 267 11.68 -0.04 -5.37
N ASP A 268 12.63 0.85 -5.55
CA ASP A 268 12.92 1.51 -6.83
C ASP A 268 14.28 1.09 -7.41
N THR A 269 15.07 0.32 -6.66
CA THR A 269 16.34 -0.24 -7.09
C THR A 269 16.48 -1.69 -6.62
N PRO A 270 17.31 -2.52 -7.30
CA PRO A 270 17.66 -3.85 -6.82
C PRO A 270 18.21 -3.87 -5.38
N ALA A 271 18.97 -2.84 -4.99
CA ALA A 271 19.51 -2.72 -3.64
C ALA A 271 18.40 -2.62 -2.58
N HIS A 272 17.30 -1.90 -2.87
CA HIS A 272 16.15 -1.82 -1.99
C HIS A 272 15.41 -3.16 -1.88
N VAL A 273 15.33 -3.92 -2.97
CA VAL A 273 14.76 -5.28 -2.95
C VAL A 273 15.57 -6.19 -2.04
N TYR A 274 16.90 -6.22 -2.20
CA TYR A 274 17.77 -7.03 -1.35
C TYR A 274 17.72 -6.60 0.12
N ALA A 275 17.66 -5.29 0.38
CA ALA A 275 17.53 -4.78 1.74
C ALA A 275 16.20 -5.19 2.40
N ALA A 276 15.10 -5.19 1.67
CA ALA A 276 13.82 -5.68 2.16
C ALA A 276 13.84 -7.20 2.37
N ALA A 277 14.39 -7.94 1.41
CA ALA A 277 14.50 -9.42 1.48
C ALA A 277 15.43 -9.89 2.61
N ALA A 278 16.37 -9.07 3.07
CA ALA A 278 17.23 -9.37 4.23
C ALA A 278 16.41 -9.65 5.51
N TYR A 279 15.17 -9.23 5.59
CA TYR A 279 14.23 -9.59 6.65
C TYR A 279 14.14 -11.11 6.88
N GLU A 280 14.22 -11.92 5.83
CA GLU A 280 14.10 -13.39 5.92
C GLU A 280 15.20 -14.06 6.76
N THR A 281 16.39 -13.46 6.74
CA THR A 281 17.57 -13.98 7.44
C THR A 281 17.93 -13.17 8.69
N ALA A 282 17.14 -12.12 8.98
CA ALA A 282 17.37 -11.28 10.15
C ALA A 282 17.16 -12.06 11.44
N SER A 283 18.03 -11.80 12.41
CA SER A 283 17.93 -12.42 13.74
C SER A 283 16.73 -11.88 14.54
N GLU A 284 16.34 -12.57 15.59
CA GLU A 284 15.27 -12.09 16.48
C GLU A 284 15.65 -10.75 17.15
N SER A 285 16.92 -10.50 17.40
CA SER A 285 17.40 -9.20 17.91
C SER A 285 17.26 -8.07 16.87
N ASP A 286 17.46 -8.37 15.57
CA ASP A 286 17.26 -7.38 14.51
C ASP A 286 15.79 -7.04 14.32
N LYS A 287 14.89 -7.95 14.65
CA LYS A 287 13.43 -7.82 14.56
C LYS A 287 12.80 -7.15 15.78
N ASP A 288 13.55 -6.97 16.87
CA ASP A 288 13.03 -6.42 18.12
C ASP A 288 12.68 -4.94 18.00
N TYR A 289 11.48 -4.67 17.51
CA TYR A 289 10.89 -3.34 17.52
C TYR A 289 10.30 -2.97 18.89
N ALA A 290 9.93 -3.98 19.68
CA ALA A 290 9.22 -3.76 20.93
C ALA A 290 10.09 -3.03 21.96
N SER A 291 11.36 -3.43 22.09
CA SER A 291 12.33 -2.76 22.97
C SER A 291 12.58 -1.31 22.55
N VAL A 292 12.64 -1.05 21.23
CA VAL A 292 12.81 0.34 20.71
C VAL A 292 11.60 1.19 21.07
N LEU A 293 10.38 0.69 20.82
CA LEU A 293 9.14 1.42 21.13
C LEU A 293 8.93 1.61 22.63
N ALA A 294 9.30 0.62 23.45
CA ALA A 294 9.18 0.71 24.91
C ALA A 294 10.14 1.75 25.53
N ALA A 295 11.31 1.92 24.93
CA ALA A 295 12.32 2.88 25.39
C ALA A 295 12.14 4.28 24.78
N ALA A 296 11.30 4.42 23.77
CA ALA A 296 11.14 5.67 23.02
C ALA A 296 10.45 6.74 23.85
N PRO A 297 10.94 7.99 23.83
CA PRO A 297 10.19 9.11 24.37
C PRO A 297 8.87 9.25 23.57
N LYS A 298 7.77 9.57 24.26
CA LYS A 298 6.48 9.81 23.60
C LYS A 298 6.54 11.09 22.77
N HIS A 299 6.62 10.96 21.48
CA HIS A 299 6.54 12.07 20.53
C HIS A 299 5.44 11.84 19.50
N ALA A 300 4.92 12.94 19.00
CA ALA A 300 3.78 12.95 18.11
C ALA A 300 4.11 13.41 16.69
N TYR A 301 3.40 12.89 15.71
CA TYR A 301 3.36 13.41 14.34
C TYR A 301 2.69 14.78 14.31
N GLY A 302 3.30 15.81 13.74
CA GLY A 302 2.74 17.15 13.60
C GLY A 302 2.74 17.70 12.18
N GLY A 303 1.54 18.00 11.69
CA GLY A 303 1.34 18.85 10.50
C GLY A 303 2.06 18.40 9.23
N GLN A 304 2.27 17.10 9.03
CA GLN A 304 3.08 16.57 7.94
C GLN A 304 2.23 15.74 6.96
N CYS A 305 2.58 15.79 5.69
CA CYS A 305 1.87 15.06 4.63
C CYS A 305 2.07 13.54 4.77
N THR A 306 0.96 12.77 4.70
CA THR A 306 0.99 11.29 4.69
C THR A 306 1.12 10.70 3.29
N TYR A 307 1.21 11.53 2.28
CA TYR A 307 1.28 11.14 0.87
C TYR A 307 0.07 10.30 0.41
N CYS A 308 -1.09 10.53 1.02
CA CYS A 308 -2.30 9.73 0.79
C CYS A 308 -2.98 9.99 -0.56
N GLY A 309 -2.56 11.04 -1.30
CA GLY A 309 -3.17 11.38 -2.59
C GLY A 309 -4.50 12.12 -2.52
N HIS A 310 -5.04 12.43 -1.33
CA HIS A 310 -6.33 13.13 -1.15
C HIS A 310 -6.38 14.52 -1.80
N CYS A 311 -5.21 15.11 -2.10
CA CYS A 311 -5.13 16.39 -2.80
C CYS A 311 -5.37 16.30 -4.31
N ALA A 312 -5.51 15.11 -4.86
CA ALA A 312 -5.83 14.89 -6.27
C ALA A 312 -7.36 14.80 -6.48
N PRO A 313 -7.87 15.29 -7.64
CA PRO A 313 -7.12 16.04 -8.64
C PRO A 313 -6.83 17.48 -8.22
N CYS A 314 -5.59 17.94 -8.40
CA CYS A 314 -5.21 19.32 -8.12
C CYS A 314 -5.65 20.25 -9.27
N PRO A 315 -6.38 21.36 -9.00
CA PRO A 315 -6.79 22.29 -10.06
C PRO A 315 -5.60 22.94 -10.81
N ALA A 316 -4.45 23.03 -10.15
CA ALA A 316 -3.20 23.56 -10.72
C ALA A 316 -2.33 22.50 -11.43
N GLY A 317 -2.79 21.25 -11.51
CA GLY A 317 -2.03 20.15 -12.13
C GLY A 317 -0.83 19.67 -11.32
N ILE A 318 -0.80 19.93 -10.01
CA ILE A 318 0.31 19.56 -9.14
C ILE A 318 0.00 18.24 -8.43
N ASP A 319 0.92 17.29 -8.45
CA ASP A 319 0.87 16.13 -7.56
C ASP A 319 1.36 16.55 -6.16
N VAL A 320 0.44 17.06 -5.35
CA VAL A 320 0.74 17.61 -4.03
C VAL A 320 1.32 16.55 -3.08
N ALA A 321 0.86 15.31 -3.18
CA ALA A 321 1.38 14.21 -2.36
C ALA A 321 2.84 13.91 -2.70
N MET A 322 3.15 13.84 -3.99
CA MET A 322 4.52 13.60 -4.47
C MET A 322 5.46 14.77 -4.17
N VAL A 323 5.03 16.02 -4.36
CA VAL A 323 5.81 17.20 -4.00
C VAL A 323 6.20 17.17 -2.52
N ASN A 324 5.23 16.95 -1.62
CA ASN A 324 5.53 16.85 -0.19
C ASN A 324 6.48 15.69 0.13
N LYS A 325 6.25 14.52 -0.48
CA LYS A 325 7.09 13.34 -0.30
C LYS A 325 8.54 13.59 -0.68
N PHE A 326 8.78 14.29 -1.80
CA PHE A 326 10.15 14.61 -2.23
C PHE A 326 10.78 15.72 -1.42
N THR A 327 9.99 16.71 -1.01
CA THR A 327 10.46 17.75 -0.10
C THR A 327 10.94 17.14 1.21
N ASP A 328 10.15 16.23 1.78
CA ASP A 328 10.51 15.55 3.03
C ASP A 328 11.73 14.65 2.87
N LEU A 329 11.82 13.89 1.77
CA LEU A 329 13.00 13.07 1.47
C LEU A 329 14.26 13.90 1.25
N ALA A 330 14.14 15.03 0.56
CA ALA A 330 15.26 15.97 0.38
C ALA A 330 15.73 16.55 1.72
N ALA A 331 14.81 16.85 2.64
CA ALA A 331 15.13 17.36 3.97
C ALA A 331 15.86 16.34 4.86
N LEU A 332 15.71 15.03 4.60
CA LEU A 332 16.36 13.96 5.34
C LEU A 332 17.78 13.63 4.88
N GLN A 333 18.22 14.16 3.75
CA GLN A 333 19.49 13.82 3.13
C GLN A 333 20.43 15.04 3.11
N PRO A 334 21.74 14.84 3.32
CA PRO A 334 22.72 15.94 3.25
C PRO A 334 22.83 16.52 1.83
N GLU A 335 22.48 15.72 0.81
CA GLU A 335 22.42 16.18 -0.58
C GLU A 335 21.05 15.80 -1.18
N VAL A 336 20.44 16.74 -1.92
CA VAL A 336 19.18 16.50 -2.60
C VAL A 336 19.43 15.53 -3.76
N PRO A 337 18.74 14.36 -3.79
CA PRO A 337 18.89 13.41 -4.89
C PRO A 337 18.59 14.04 -6.26
N ASP A 338 19.33 13.66 -7.30
CA ASP A 338 19.16 14.22 -8.64
C ASP A 338 17.74 14.13 -9.19
N GLY A 339 17.02 13.04 -8.87
CA GLY A 339 15.62 12.88 -9.23
C GLY A 339 14.65 13.86 -8.56
N VAL A 340 15.06 14.52 -7.46
CA VAL A 340 14.28 15.56 -6.78
C VAL A 340 14.65 16.96 -7.28
N ARG A 341 15.88 17.16 -7.79
CA ARG A 341 16.33 18.44 -8.36
C ARG A 341 15.66 18.79 -9.69
N SER A 342 15.09 17.81 -10.38
CA SER A 342 14.44 17.97 -11.70
C SER A 342 12.94 18.20 -11.64
N LEU A 343 12.39 18.43 -10.45
CA LEU A 343 11.00 18.81 -10.19
C LEU A 343 10.88 20.31 -9.95
#